data_a8fafd6c3c645e4d10b5dd3803161a20
#
_entry.id   a8fafd6c3c645e4d10b5dd3803161a20
#
_cell.length_a   1.000
_cell.length_b   1.000
_cell.length_c   1.000
_cell.angle_alpha   90.00
_cell.angle_beta   90.00
_cell.angle_gamma   90.00
#
_symmetry.space_group_name_H-M   'P 1'
#
loop_
_entity.id
_entity.type
_entity.pdbx_description
1 polymer ?
#
loop_
_entity_poly.entity_id
_entity_poly.type
_entity_poly.pdbx_seq_one_letter_code
_entity_poly.pdbx_strand_id
1 'polypeptide(L)'
;YDISGTVDKRGSKGALHGLTKFSMEDAPANTFFLEYIARPQTAEIFFEDVLMSLVFYGMPLLAENNKPRLLYYLRRRGYRGFSMNRPDKVWNKLSVAEKEVGGIPNSSEDIKQSHAAAIEMYINDHVGLLQDGTYGTMYFNETLNDWSKFDINKRTKHDASISSGLAIMACNRHLYRPNPNKKKEPLNLYISKYNNKGFSSQIIKNKI
;
A
#
# COMPACT_ATOMS: atom_id res chain seq x y z
N TYR A 1 15.77 0.95 0.85
CA TYR A 1 16.85 1.88 0.50
C TYR A 1 17.98 1.78 1.53
N ASP A 2 19.13 1.27 1.12
CA ASP A 2 20.31 1.19 1.97
C ASP A 2 21.24 2.36 1.69
N ILE A 3 21.49 3.19 2.72
CA ILE A 3 22.39 4.34 2.64
C ILE A 3 23.72 4.00 3.32
N SER A 4 24.28 2.85 3.13
CA SER A 4 25.68 2.68 3.52
C SER A 4 26.55 3.48 2.53
N GLY A 5 26.59 4.74 2.73
CA GLY A 5 27.47 5.88 2.45
C GLY A 5 28.49 5.86 1.34
N THR A 6 28.49 4.91 0.45
CA THR A 6 29.41 4.91 -0.69
C THR A 6 28.62 5.07 -1.98
N VAL A 7 29.08 6.02 -2.81
CA VAL A 7 28.66 6.24 -4.20
C VAL A 7 28.99 5.01 -5.07
N ASP A 8 29.01 3.82 -4.48
CA ASP A 8 29.27 2.59 -5.19
C ASP A 8 28.03 2.21 -6.01
N LYS A 9 28.24 1.97 -7.31
CA LYS A 9 27.22 1.56 -8.30
C LYS A 9 26.44 0.28 -7.91
N ARG A 10 26.74 -0.33 -6.78
CA ARG A 10 26.21 -1.62 -6.29
C ARG A 10 25.20 -1.54 -5.15
N GLY A 11 24.84 -0.35 -4.67
CA GLY A 11 23.87 -0.21 -3.58
C GLY A 11 22.43 -0.44 -4.04
N SER A 12 21.57 -0.82 -3.06
CA SER A 12 20.12 -1.02 -3.29
C SER A 12 19.45 0.24 -3.80
N LYS A 13 18.50 0.08 -4.70
CA LYS A 13 17.59 1.13 -5.15
C LYS A 13 16.43 1.25 -4.15
N GLY A 14 15.76 2.39 -4.15
CA GLY A 14 14.41 2.51 -3.59
C GLY A 14 13.41 2.06 -4.64
N ALA A 15 12.40 1.29 -4.25
CA ALA A 15 11.32 0.87 -5.13
C ALA A 15 9.96 1.14 -4.50
N LEU A 16 9.04 1.69 -5.28
CA LEU A 16 7.65 1.94 -4.90
C LEU A 16 6.75 1.45 -6.04
N HIS A 17 5.73 0.68 -5.70
CA HIS A 17 4.71 0.24 -6.64
C HIS A 17 3.31 0.62 -6.16
N GLY A 18 2.49 1.09 -7.08
CA GLY A 18 1.07 1.36 -6.86
C GLY A 18 0.21 0.33 -7.57
N LEU A 19 -0.73 -0.27 -6.85
CA LEU A 19 -1.66 -1.29 -7.34
C LEU A 19 -3.10 -0.90 -6.98
N THR A 20 -3.99 -0.88 -7.97
CA THR A 20 -5.43 -0.68 -7.76
C THR A 20 -6.05 -1.97 -7.24
N LYS A 21 -6.71 -1.94 -6.08
CA LYS A 21 -7.44 -3.09 -5.56
C LYS A 21 -8.82 -3.25 -6.17
N PHE A 22 -9.49 -2.15 -6.39
CA PHE A 22 -10.85 -2.09 -6.92
C PHE A 22 -10.83 -1.43 -8.29
N SER A 23 -11.80 -1.80 -9.14
CA SER A 23 -12.02 -1.08 -10.38
C SER A 23 -12.39 0.38 -10.09
N MET A 24 -11.68 1.28 -10.73
CA MET A 24 -11.93 2.71 -10.72
C MET A 24 -12.37 3.14 -12.11
N GLU A 25 -12.88 4.37 -12.27
CA GLU A 25 -13.36 4.87 -13.56
C GLU A 25 -12.30 4.71 -14.68
N ASP A 26 -11.05 5.02 -14.36
CA ASP A 26 -9.92 5.02 -15.30
C ASP A 26 -8.93 3.86 -15.11
N ALA A 27 -9.18 2.94 -14.17
CA ALA A 27 -8.26 1.83 -13.91
C ALA A 27 -8.99 0.55 -13.49
N PRO A 28 -8.72 -0.59 -14.14
CA PRO A 28 -9.28 -1.87 -13.74
C PRO A 28 -8.73 -2.30 -12.36
N ALA A 29 -9.45 -3.22 -11.71
CA ALA A 29 -8.98 -3.85 -10.47
C ALA A 29 -7.68 -4.63 -10.70
N ASN A 30 -6.88 -4.77 -9.64
CA ASN A 30 -5.63 -5.54 -9.63
C ASN A 30 -4.62 -5.13 -10.71
N THR A 31 -4.58 -3.83 -11.05
CA THR A 31 -3.67 -3.31 -12.07
C THR A 31 -2.60 -2.43 -11.44
N PHE A 32 -1.33 -2.69 -11.77
CA PHE A 32 -0.25 -1.79 -11.42
C PHE A 32 -0.33 -0.52 -12.27
N PHE A 33 -0.42 0.62 -11.61
CA PHE A 33 -0.48 1.93 -12.26
C PHE A 33 0.77 2.78 -12.02
N LEU A 34 1.62 2.39 -11.06
CA LEU A 34 2.83 3.11 -10.69
C LEU A 34 3.98 2.13 -10.46
N GLU A 35 5.10 2.42 -11.11
CA GLU A 35 6.43 1.88 -10.82
C GLU A 35 7.39 3.05 -10.65
N TYR A 36 8.01 3.17 -9.48
CA TYR A 36 9.05 4.15 -9.22
C TYR A 36 10.25 3.45 -8.60
N ILE A 37 11.31 3.29 -9.39
CA ILE A 37 12.56 2.64 -9.00
C ILE A 37 13.68 3.65 -9.19
N ALA A 38 14.23 4.14 -8.09
CA ALA A 38 15.20 5.22 -8.12
C ALA A 38 16.30 5.06 -7.07
N ARG A 39 17.43 5.71 -7.34
CA ARG A 39 18.53 5.85 -6.41
C ARG A 39 18.97 7.31 -6.35
N PRO A 40 18.20 8.19 -5.68
CA PRO A 40 18.59 9.57 -5.51
C PRO A 40 19.84 9.70 -4.62
N GLN A 41 20.42 10.90 -4.57
CA GLN A 41 21.64 11.17 -3.81
C GLN A 41 21.48 10.91 -2.31
N THR A 42 20.29 11.16 -1.77
CA THR A 42 19.96 10.89 -0.37
C THR A 42 18.66 10.10 -0.26
N ALA A 43 18.52 9.35 0.81
CA ALA A 43 17.28 8.61 1.06
C ALA A 43 16.10 9.53 1.36
N GLU A 44 16.36 10.68 1.93
CA GLU A 44 15.34 11.66 2.26
C GLU A 44 14.62 12.15 0.99
N ILE A 45 15.32 12.28 -0.14
CA ILE A 45 14.70 12.60 -1.43
C ILE A 45 13.73 11.50 -1.83
N PHE A 46 14.16 10.23 -1.76
CA PHE A 46 13.28 9.10 -2.06
C PHE A 46 12.06 9.04 -1.11
N PHE A 47 12.28 9.32 0.17
CA PHE A 47 11.19 9.32 1.16
C PHE A 47 10.18 10.45 0.90
N GLU A 48 10.64 11.61 0.44
CA GLU A 48 9.76 12.71 0.06
C GLU A 48 8.96 12.37 -1.20
N ASP A 49 9.59 11.78 -2.23
CA ASP A 49 8.91 11.33 -3.43
C ASP A 49 7.82 10.29 -3.10
N VAL A 50 8.12 9.35 -2.19
CA VAL A 50 7.14 8.40 -1.68
C VAL A 50 5.99 9.13 -0.98
N LEU A 51 6.29 10.05 -0.06
CA LEU A 51 5.27 10.82 0.66
C LEU A 51 4.38 11.60 -0.30
N MET A 52 4.97 12.29 -1.27
CA MET A 52 4.23 13.03 -2.29
C MET A 52 3.30 12.11 -3.10
N SER A 53 3.78 10.93 -3.47
CA SER A 53 2.97 9.92 -4.17
C SER A 53 1.79 9.45 -3.32
N LEU A 54 2.01 9.17 -2.03
CA LEU A 54 0.94 8.76 -1.11
C LEU A 54 -0.14 9.83 -0.96
N VAL A 55 0.27 11.09 -0.85
CA VAL A 55 -0.65 12.23 -0.74
C VAL A 55 -1.41 12.45 -2.05
N PHE A 56 -0.71 12.38 -3.19
CA PHE A 56 -1.29 12.60 -4.51
C PHE A 56 -2.37 11.56 -4.85
N TYR A 57 -2.05 10.28 -4.64
CA TYR A 57 -2.98 9.18 -4.93
C TYR A 57 -3.96 8.90 -3.78
N GLY A 58 -3.75 9.44 -2.58
CA GLY A 58 -4.57 9.15 -1.41
C GLY A 58 -4.53 7.67 -0.97
N MET A 59 -3.47 6.95 -1.29
CA MET A 59 -3.37 5.50 -1.06
C MET A 59 -2.45 5.15 0.11
N PRO A 60 -2.80 4.11 0.91
CA PRO A 60 -1.94 3.63 1.98
C PRO A 60 -0.74 2.86 1.44
N LEU A 61 0.32 2.78 2.25
CA LEU A 61 1.58 2.12 1.95
C LEU A 61 1.83 0.94 2.89
N LEU A 62 2.06 -0.25 2.34
CA LEU A 62 2.67 -1.36 3.06
C LEU A 62 4.17 -1.37 2.77
N ALA A 63 4.98 -0.97 3.73
CA ALA A 63 6.43 -0.91 3.59
C ALA A 63 7.11 -2.02 4.38
N GLU A 64 8.28 -2.44 3.91
CA GLU A 64 9.18 -3.29 4.67
C GLU A 64 9.71 -2.54 5.90
N ASN A 65 9.64 -3.17 7.08
CA ASN A 65 10.09 -2.53 8.32
C ASN A 65 11.40 -3.10 8.88
N ASN A 66 12.12 -3.94 8.15
CA ASN A 66 13.46 -4.40 8.55
C ASN A 66 14.44 -3.21 8.66
N LYS A 67 14.23 -2.17 7.85
CA LYS A 67 14.93 -0.89 7.91
C LYS A 67 13.88 0.24 7.96
N PRO A 68 13.32 0.57 9.13
CA PRO A 68 12.11 1.36 9.25
C PRO A 68 12.31 2.88 9.06
N ARG A 69 13.38 3.33 8.42
CA ARG A 69 13.69 4.76 8.25
C ARG A 69 12.59 5.53 7.52
N LEU A 70 12.02 4.95 6.45
CA LEU A 70 10.88 5.53 5.74
C LEU A 70 9.66 5.67 6.67
N LEU A 71 9.35 4.64 7.43
CA LEU A 71 8.21 4.64 8.34
C LEU A 71 8.36 5.69 9.46
N TYR A 72 9.55 5.82 10.02
CA TYR A 72 9.86 6.90 10.97
C TYR A 72 9.83 8.29 10.32
N TYR A 73 10.24 8.40 9.05
CA TYR A 73 10.13 9.63 8.30
C TYR A 73 8.67 10.06 8.14
N LEU A 74 7.80 9.16 7.67
CA LEU A 74 6.35 9.42 7.54
C LEU A 74 5.72 9.81 8.88
N ARG A 75 6.07 9.11 9.95
CA ARG A 75 5.58 9.42 11.30
C ARG A 75 6.02 10.82 11.74
N ARG A 76 7.29 11.16 11.60
CA ARG A 76 7.84 12.47 12.00
C ARG A 76 7.22 13.61 11.22
N ARG A 77 6.88 13.37 9.95
CA ARG A 77 6.19 14.33 9.08
C ARG A 77 4.68 14.43 9.36
N GLY A 78 4.13 13.64 10.30
CA GLY A 78 2.70 13.62 10.63
C GLY A 78 1.83 12.71 9.73
N TYR A 79 2.45 11.92 8.86
CA TYR A 79 1.77 11.08 7.87
C TYR A 79 1.76 9.58 8.24
N ARG A 80 1.84 9.27 9.55
CA ARG A 80 1.74 7.87 10.03
C ARG A 80 0.49 7.14 9.52
N GLY A 81 -0.59 7.87 9.30
CA GLY A 81 -1.86 7.32 8.81
C GLY A 81 -1.76 6.61 7.46
N PHE A 82 -0.80 6.96 6.62
CA PHE A 82 -0.56 6.25 5.36
C PHE A 82 0.16 4.92 5.54
N SER A 83 0.90 4.71 6.64
CA SER A 83 1.59 3.44 6.88
C SER A 83 0.61 2.37 7.33
N MET A 84 0.43 1.35 6.51
CA MET A 84 -0.33 0.16 6.86
C MET A 84 0.39 -0.65 7.93
N ASN A 85 -0.38 -1.27 8.80
CA ASN A 85 0.15 -2.32 9.65
C ASN A 85 0.21 -3.63 8.86
N ARG A 86 1.03 -4.57 9.34
CA ARG A 86 1.15 -5.88 8.69
C ARG A 86 -0.22 -6.56 8.54
N PRO A 87 -0.56 -7.01 7.32
CA PRO A 87 -1.90 -7.52 7.02
C PRO A 87 -2.17 -8.93 7.56
N ASP A 88 -1.13 -9.67 7.97
CA ASP A 88 -1.22 -11.04 8.49
C ASP A 88 -1.64 -11.12 9.97
N LYS A 89 -1.63 -9.99 10.69
CA LYS A 89 -2.04 -9.91 12.09
C LYS A 89 -3.23 -8.99 12.29
N VAL A 90 -4.11 -9.36 13.21
CA VAL A 90 -5.15 -8.45 13.70
C VAL A 90 -4.55 -7.41 14.65
N TRP A 91 -5.16 -6.22 14.69
CA TRP A 91 -4.68 -5.07 15.47
C TRP A 91 -4.31 -5.41 16.93
N ASN A 92 -5.13 -6.21 17.59
CA ASN A 92 -4.91 -6.56 19.01
C ASN A 92 -3.69 -7.44 19.26
N LYS A 93 -3.21 -8.14 18.21
CA LYS A 93 -2.02 -9.00 18.27
C LYS A 93 -0.73 -8.27 17.85
N LEU A 94 -0.82 -7.00 17.47
CA LEU A 94 0.34 -6.18 17.14
C LEU A 94 1.02 -5.70 18.42
N SER A 95 2.35 -5.72 18.42
CA SER A 95 3.15 -5.09 19.46
C SER A 95 3.00 -3.57 19.45
N VAL A 96 3.39 -2.90 20.52
CA VAL A 96 3.37 -1.43 20.60
C VAL A 96 4.22 -0.81 19.48
N ALA A 97 5.41 -1.35 19.23
CA ALA A 97 6.29 -0.87 18.18
C ALA A 97 5.68 -1.05 16.76
N GLU A 98 5.03 -2.20 16.49
CA GLU A 98 4.32 -2.42 15.22
C GLU A 98 3.16 -1.43 15.02
N LYS A 99 2.41 -1.11 16.08
CA LYS A 99 1.34 -0.11 16.03
C LYS A 99 1.88 1.31 15.78
N GLU A 100 3.05 1.59 16.33
CA GLU A 100 3.66 2.91 16.29
C GLU A 100 4.12 3.30 14.89
N VAL A 101 4.77 2.41 14.16
CA VAL A 101 5.36 2.72 12.85
C VAL A 101 4.67 2.02 11.69
N GLY A 102 4.07 0.87 11.90
CA GLY A 102 3.48 0.04 10.83
C GLY A 102 4.51 -0.76 10.05
N GLY A 103 4.15 -1.12 8.82
CA GLY A 103 4.97 -1.93 7.94
C GLY A 103 4.91 -3.43 8.27
N ILE A 104 5.66 -4.22 7.51
CA ILE A 104 5.75 -5.67 7.65
C ILE A 104 7.22 -6.11 7.73
N PRO A 105 7.61 -6.96 8.72
CA PRO A 105 8.93 -7.55 8.73
C PRO A 105 9.03 -8.58 7.61
N ASN A 106 10.02 -8.44 6.76
CA ASN A 106 10.22 -9.31 5.60
C ASN A 106 11.36 -10.32 5.83
N SER A 107 11.63 -10.67 7.09
CA SER A 107 12.73 -11.55 7.51
C SER A 107 12.30 -12.97 7.87
N SER A 108 11.04 -13.18 8.27
CA SER A 108 10.55 -14.52 8.60
C SER A 108 10.29 -15.34 7.35
N GLU A 109 10.53 -16.67 7.43
CA GLU A 109 10.33 -17.57 6.29
C GLU A 109 8.89 -17.59 5.81
N ASP A 110 7.92 -17.61 6.72
CA ASP A 110 6.49 -17.57 6.39
C ASP A 110 6.11 -16.33 5.55
N ILE A 111 6.68 -15.18 5.89
CA ILE A 111 6.41 -13.94 5.14
C ILE A 111 7.10 -13.97 3.78
N LYS A 112 8.32 -14.49 3.69
CA LYS A 112 9.01 -14.66 2.41
C LYS A 112 8.22 -15.56 1.48
N GLN A 113 7.74 -16.70 1.98
CA GLN A 113 6.93 -17.63 1.21
C GLN A 113 5.59 -17.02 0.79
N SER A 114 4.90 -16.33 1.70
CA SER A 114 3.67 -15.62 1.38
C SER A 114 3.88 -14.54 0.32
N HIS A 115 5.03 -13.87 0.35
CA HIS A 115 5.40 -12.85 -0.60
C HIS A 115 5.68 -13.46 -2.00
N ALA A 116 6.44 -14.56 -2.08
CA ALA A 116 6.70 -15.25 -3.34
C ALA A 116 5.40 -15.82 -3.95
N ALA A 117 4.56 -16.45 -3.13
CA ALA A 117 3.27 -16.97 -3.56
C ALA A 117 2.34 -15.84 -4.08
N ALA A 118 2.37 -14.67 -3.46
CA ALA A 118 1.58 -13.53 -3.92
C ALA A 118 2.01 -13.07 -5.33
N ILE A 119 3.31 -13.01 -5.59
CA ILE A 119 3.84 -12.68 -6.93
C ILE A 119 3.45 -13.76 -7.94
N GLU A 120 3.65 -15.04 -7.61
CA GLU A 120 3.31 -16.16 -8.48
C GLU A 120 1.83 -16.17 -8.88
N MET A 121 0.94 -16.02 -7.91
CA MET A 121 -0.49 -15.89 -8.18
C MET A 121 -0.81 -14.71 -9.08
N TYR A 122 -0.20 -13.56 -8.82
CA TYR A 122 -0.42 -12.38 -9.66
C TYR A 122 0.07 -12.60 -11.09
N ILE A 123 1.22 -13.24 -11.28
CA ILE A 123 1.75 -13.56 -12.61
C ILE A 123 0.76 -14.45 -13.35
N ASN A 124 0.24 -15.50 -12.73
CA ASN A 124 -0.69 -16.42 -13.36
C ASN A 124 -2.02 -15.76 -13.76
N ASP A 125 -2.48 -14.78 -12.98
CA ASP A 125 -3.79 -14.16 -13.16
C ASP A 125 -3.74 -12.89 -14.02
N HIS A 126 -2.57 -12.23 -14.15
CA HIS A 126 -2.49 -10.87 -14.71
C HIS A 126 -1.31 -10.63 -15.65
N VAL A 127 -0.50 -11.64 -16.01
CA VAL A 127 0.67 -11.46 -16.87
C VAL A 127 0.61 -12.36 -18.10
N GLY A 128 0.90 -11.78 -19.26
CA GLY A 128 0.93 -12.50 -20.52
C GLY A 128 -0.45 -12.87 -21.07
N LEU A 129 -0.51 -13.95 -21.82
CA LEU A 129 -1.77 -14.48 -22.37
C LEU A 129 -2.48 -15.29 -21.27
N LEU A 130 -3.67 -14.85 -20.90
CA LEU A 130 -4.48 -15.49 -19.87
C LEU A 130 -5.30 -16.65 -20.42
N GLN A 131 -5.85 -17.47 -19.54
CA GLN A 131 -6.62 -18.68 -19.90
C GLN A 131 -7.91 -18.37 -20.68
N ASP A 132 -8.47 -17.17 -20.50
CA ASP A 132 -9.64 -16.68 -21.23
C ASP A 132 -9.30 -16.10 -22.61
N GLY A 133 -8.03 -16.11 -23.03
CA GLY A 133 -7.54 -15.58 -24.29
C GLY A 133 -7.30 -14.06 -24.28
N THR A 134 -7.46 -13.39 -23.17
CA THR A 134 -7.11 -11.97 -23.02
C THR A 134 -5.66 -11.80 -22.61
N TYR A 135 -5.13 -10.58 -22.76
CA TYR A 135 -3.80 -10.25 -22.27
C TYR A 135 -3.87 -9.60 -20.89
N GLY A 136 -2.95 -10.01 -20.03
CA GLY A 136 -2.77 -9.40 -18.71
C GLY A 136 -2.37 -7.92 -18.79
N THR A 137 -2.60 -7.21 -17.69
CA THR A 137 -2.43 -5.74 -17.62
C THR A 137 -1.08 -5.29 -17.10
N MET A 138 -0.16 -6.21 -16.76
CA MET A 138 1.17 -5.87 -16.27
C MET A 138 2.12 -5.53 -17.41
N TYR A 139 2.61 -4.30 -17.43
CA TYR A 139 3.45 -3.76 -18.52
C TYR A 139 4.76 -3.08 -18.05
N PHE A 140 5.06 -3.11 -16.75
CA PHE A 140 6.31 -2.52 -16.22
C PHE A 140 7.51 -3.46 -16.45
N ASN A 141 8.35 -3.09 -17.37
CA ASN A 141 9.46 -3.94 -17.82
C ASN A 141 10.52 -4.20 -16.74
N GLU A 142 10.83 -3.23 -15.88
CA GLU A 142 11.81 -3.44 -14.80
C GLU A 142 11.29 -4.49 -13.81
N THR A 143 10.03 -4.41 -13.42
CA THR A 143 9.41 -5.40 -12.52
C THR A 143 9.30 -6.77 -13.17
N LEU A 144 8.87 -6.87 -14.44
CA LEU A 144 8.81 -8.14 -15.16
C LEU A 144 10.18 -8.81 -15.27
N ASN A 145 11.22 -8.03 -15.58
CA ASN A 145 12.60 -8.53 -15.62
C ASN A 145 13.12 -8.96 -14.25
N ASP A 146 12.71 -8.27 -13.19
CA ASP A 146 13.11 -8.65 -11.84
C ASP A 146 12.38 -9.91 -11.37
N TRP A 147 11.09 -10.04 -11.65
CA TRP A 147 10.32 -11.25 -11.37
C TRP A 147 10.87 -12.49 -12.08
N SER A 148 11.31 -12.35 -13.35
CA SER A 148 11.90 -13.46 -14.10
C SER A 148 13.19 -14.02 -13.49
N LYS A 149 13.84 -13.27 -12.62
CA LYS A 149 15.11 -13.62 -11.95
C LYS A 149 14.96 -13.74 -10.45
N PHE A 150 13.74 -13.57 -9.92
CA PHE A 150 13.49 -13.50 -8.49
C PHE A 150 13.85 -14.83 -7.81
N ASP A 151 14.78 -14.74 -6.86
CA ASP A 151 15.17 -15.84 -6.00
C ASP A 151 14.84 -15.49 -4.54
N ILE A 152 13.94 -16.24 -3.95
CA ILE A 152 13.50 -16.06 -2.56
C ILE A 152 14.65 -16.10 -1.56
N ASN A 153 15.73 -16.82 -1.89
CA ASN A 153 16.91 -16.97 -1.03
C ASN A 153 17.93 -15.83 -1.22
N LYS A 154 17.84 -15.08 -2.32
CA LYS A 154 18.78 -14.01 -2.68
C LYS A 154 18.11 -12.65 -2.89
N ARG A 155 17.15 -12.33 -2.06
CA ARG A 155 16.22 -11.20 -2.17
C ARG A 155 16.85 -9.81 -2.21
N THR A 156 18.07 -9.64 -1.72
CA THR A 156 18.76 -8.34 -1.61
C THR A 156 19.05 -7.65 -2.95
N LYS A 157 18.83 -8.34 -4.06
CA LYS A 157 19.05 -7.83 -5.43
C LYS A 157 17.74 -7.57 -6.18
N HIS A 158 16.59 -7.79 -5.54
CA HIS A 158 15.28 -7.81 -6.17
C HIS A 158 14.34 -6.75 -5.55
N ASP A 159 14.78 -5.48 -5.62
CA ASP A 159 14.04 -4.36 -5.01
C ASP A 159 12.64 -4.18 -5.64
N ALA A 160 12.53 -4.39 -6.97
CA ALA A 160 11.26 -4.30 -7.67
C ALA A 160 10.30 -5.45 -7.28
N SER A 161 10.80 -6.68 -7.21
CA SER A 161 10.02 -7.84 -6.77
C SER A 161 9.52 -7.68 -5.34
N ILE A 162 10.38 -7.17 -4.44
CA ILE A 162 9.98 -6.94 -3.05
C ILE A 162 8.89 -5.89 -2.95
N SER A 163 9.06 -4.76 -3.61
CA SER A 163 8.09 -3.67 -3.55
C SER A 163 6.75 -4.06 -4.20
N SER A 164 6.76 -4.66 -5.38
CA SER A 164 5.55 -5.10 -6.08
C SER A 164 4.82 -6.22 -5.33
N GLY A 165 5.55 -7.20 -4.79
CA GLY A 165 4.96 -8.26 -3.98
C GLY A 165 4.30 -7.73 -2.69
N LEU A 166 4.87 -6.71 -2.04
CA LEU A 166 4.24 -6.06 -0.90
C LEU A 166 2.96 -5.31 -1.30
N ALA A 167 2.93 -4.68 -2.48
CA ALA A 167 1.72 -4.06 -3.00
C ALA A 167 0.60 -5.10 -3.24
N ILE A 168 0.93 -6.26 -3.81
CA ILE A 168 -0.01 -7.38 -4.00
C ILE A 168 -0.50 -7.89 -2.65
N MET A 169 0.39 -8.14 -1.68
CA MET A 169 0.03 -8.60 -0.35
C MET A 169 -0.88 -7.60 0.38
N ALA A 170 -0.65 -6.30 0.22
CA ALA A 170 -1.50 -5.25 0.77
C ALA A 170 -2.92 -5.31 0.19
N CYS A 171 -3.05 -5.61 -1.10
CA CYS A 171 -4.32 -5.70 -1.81
C CYS A 171 -5.07 -7.01 -1.57
N ASN A 172 -4.36 -8.14 -1.40
CA ASN A 172 -4.98 -9.46 -1.24
C ASN A 172 -5.72 -9.63 0.08
N ARG A 173 -5.44 -8.83 1.08
CA ARG A 173 -6.21 -8.85 2.32
C ARG A 173 -7.31 -7.81 2.30
N HIS A 174 -8.48 -8.21 2.79
CA HIS A 174 -9.61 -7.31 3.02
C HIS A 174 -9.29 -6.38 4.21
N LEU A 175 -8.49 -5.37 3.97
CA LEU A 175 -8.15 -4.35 4.96
C LEU A 175 -9.37 -3.51 5.34
N TYR A 176 -10.35 -3.45 4.46
CA TYR A 176 -11.64 -2.83 4.70
C TYR A 176 -12.73 -3.87 4.43
N ARG A 177 -13.25 -4.44 5.51
CA ARG A 177 -14.59 -5.05 5.49
C ARG A 177 -15.55 -3.98 5.99
N PRO A 178 -16.48 -3.49 5.17
CA PRO A 178 -17.58 -2.72 5.70
C PRO A 178 -18.22 -3.58 6.79
N ASN A 179 -18.29 -3.04 8.01
CA ASN A 179 -18.96 -3.76 9.10
C ASN A 179 -20.44 -3.89 8.73
N PRO A 180 -20.93 -5.07 8.37
CA PRO A 180 -22.32 -5.25 7.95
C PRO A 180 -23.30 -4.88 9.08
N ASN A 181 -22.80 -4.85 10.33
CA ASN A 181 -23.57 -4.49 11.51
C ASN A 181 -23.42 -3.02 11.94
N LYS A 182 -22.64 -2.21 11.25
CA LYS A 182 -22.73 -0.76 11.45
C LYS A 182 -24.09 -0.34 10.93
N LYS A 183 -25.07 -0.26 11.86
CA LYS A 183 -26.31 0.45 11.58
C LYS A 183 -25.90 1.78 10.98
N LYS A 184 -26.33 2.06 9.75
CA LYS A 184 -26.17 3.39 9.16
C LYS A 184 -26.73 4.33 10.18
N GLU A 185 -25.90 5.12 10.83
CA GLU A 185 -26.43 6.18 11.68
C GLU A 185 -27.33 7.02 10.78
N PRO A 186 -28.58 7.23 11.17
CA PRO A 186 -29.48 8.01 10.34
C PRO A 186 -28.84 9.37 10.12
N LEU A 187 -28.73 9.76 8.87
CA LEU A 187 -28.20 11.08 8.51
C LEU A 187 -29.10 12.11 9.18
N ASN A 188 -28.65 12.70 10.27
CA ASN A 188 -29.37 13.75 10.95
C ASN A 188 -29.27 15.02 10.12
N LEU A 189 -30.23 15.21 9.24
CA LEU A 189 -30.39 16.46 8.49
C LEU A 189 -30.93 17.53 9.42
N TYR A 190 -30.13 18.53 9.67
CA TYR A 190 -30.54 19.71 10.41
C TYR A 190 -31.13 20.73 9.44
N ILE A 191 -32.39 21.09 9.64
CA ILE A 191 -32.99 22.25 8.95
C ILE A 191 -32.98 23.41 9.93
N SER A 192 -32.29 24.49 9.55
CA SER A 192 -32.39 25.75 10.26
C SER A 192 -33.69 26.43 9.93
N LYS A 193 -34.53 26.67 10.91
CA LYS A 193 -35.74 27.50 10.78
C LYS A 193 -35.55 28.83 11.47
N TYR A 194 -35.83 29.89 10.75
CA TYR A 194 -35.89 31.24 11.30
C TYR A 194 -37.31 31.52 11.74
N ASN A 195 -37.52 31.86 13.00
CA ASN A 195 -38.78 32.31 13.56
C ASN A 195 -38.55 33.60 14.35
N ASN A 196 -39.66 34.30 14.77
CA ASN A 196 -39.60 35.58 15.44
C ASN A 196 -38.77 35.61 16.75
N LYS A 197 -38.28 34.48 17.19
CA LYS A 197 -37.40 34.30 18.37
C LYS A 197 -35.95 33.96 18.04
N GLY A 198 -35.57 33.96 16.73
CA GLY A 198 -34.21 33.66 16.25
C GLY A 198 -34.10 32.32 15.51
N PHE A 199 -32.88 31.87 15.31
CA PHE A 199 -32.59 30.60 14.63
C PHE A 199 -32.83 29.41 15.57
N SER A 200 -33.60 28.42 15.09
CA SER A 200 -33.70 27.11 15.72
C SER A 200 -33.33 26.01 14.70
N SER A 201 -32.62 24.97 15.16
CA SER A 201 -32.32 23.80 14.35
C SER A 201 -33.27 22.66 14.73
N GLN A 202 -33.91 22.03 13.75
CA GLN A 202 -34.69 20.82 13.94
C GLN A 202 -34.05 19.64 13.24
N ILE A 203 -33.97 18.52 13.97
CA ILE A 203 -33.52 17.25 13.39
C ILE A 203 -34.68 16.62 12.62
N ILE A 204 -34.53 16.40 11.35
CA ILE A 204 -35.48 15.59 10.58
C ILE A 204 -35.11 14.13 10.78
N LYS A 205 -35.91 13.41 11.55
CA LYS A 205 -35.85 11.95 11.60
C LYS A 205 -36.60 11.41 10.36
N ASN A 206 -35.87 11.02 9.32
CA ASN A 206 -36.47 10.20 8.27
C ASN A 206 -36.85 8.85 8.90
N LYS A 207 -38.12 8.59 9.05
CA LYS A 207 -38.64 7.23 9.18
C LYS A 207 -38.55 6.60 7.79
N ILE A 208 -37.54 5.75 7.57
CA ILE A 208 -37.51 4.76 6.48
C ILE A 208 -37.90 3.43 7.09
#